data_d05854159a1117838fb815fec4ab5f2c
#
_entry.id   d05854159a1117838fb815fec4ab5f2c
#
_cell.length_a   1.000
_cell.length_b   1.000
_cell.length_c   1.000
_cell.angle_alpha   90.00
_cell.angle_beta   90.00
_cell.angle_gamma   90.00
#
_symmetry.space_group_name_H-M   'P 1'
#
loop_
_entity.id
_entity.type
_entity.pdbx_description
1 polymer ?
#
loop_
_entity_poly.entity_id
_entity_poly.type
_entity_poly.pdbx_seq_one_letter_code
_entity_poly.pdbx_strand_id
1 'polypeptide(L)'
;MTTDQKYQQIYRVGGMLDAGFVGQITYTISLDQVYDELDIHFSFDKRLYSESDVTPELIDKLQTLCTAKYDAPTYPVEEFRQTILHEMKTEIHTMAELNDDFIGCIHRQLTDRHMLYTKEFTSDGCLAQDTFSGVLKVTVLVFNVLLDNTQYTLTVSGHPVGQGVIAPNFNLMDTVKTGVENVEASDAISAADPALSARAVTVPTHFKRLELHNHTVESDGSLTCEELTEYLAADHVDAFAITDHNTTSGQAKIEKLLEEKHYPIELIHGMEYTTYFGHILCLNLTKYVPWNSIDQH
;
A
#
# COMPACT_ATOMS: atom_id res chain seq x y z
N MET A 1 5.47 39.51 -11.08
CA MET A 1 4.66 38.72 -12.04
C MET A 1 5.11 37.29 -11.85
N THR A 2 4.47 36.55 -10.96
CA THR A 2 4.69 35.12 -10.81
C THR A 2 3.95 34.46 -11.97
N THR A 3 4.70 33.97 -12.96
CA THR A 3 4.16 33.05 -13.97
C THR A 3 3.67 31.82 -13.20
N ASP A 4 2.37 31.61 -13.17
CA ASP A 4 1.76 30.35 -12.77
C ASP A 4 2.37 29.24 -13.63
N GLN A 5 3.40 28.59 -13.10
CA GLN A 5 4.09 27.51 -13.79
C GLN A 5 3.19 26.30 -13.71
N LYS A 6 2.58 25.94 -14.84
CA LYS A 6 1.62 24.85 -14.96
C LYS A 6 2.30 23.50 -14.70
N TYR A 7 1.62 22.55 -14.10
CA TYR A 7 2.04 21.14 -14.04
C TYR A 7 2.49 20.65 -15.42
N GLN A 8 3.63 19.99 -15.46
CA GLN A 8 4.21 19.39 -16.65
C GLN A 8 4.07 17.88 -16.59
N GLN A 9 3.66 17.28 -17.69
CA GLN A 9 3.68 15.82 -17.81
C GLN A 9 5.12 15.33 -17.92
N ILE A 10 5.55 14.52 -16.95
CA ILE A 10 6.89 13.92 -16.88
C ILE A 10 6.90 12.57 -17.60
N TYR A 11 5.85 11.76 -17.35
CA TYR A 11 5.78 10.41 -17.88
C TYR A 11 4.33 10.02 -18.16
N ARG A 12 4.13 9.18 -19.19
CA ARG A 12 2.84 8.55 -19.45
C ARG A 12 3.04 7.19 -20.11
N VAL A 13 2.32 6.19 -19.63
CA VAL A 13 2.25 4.86 -20.21
C VAL A 13 0.84 4.33 -20.12
N GLY A 14 0.46 3.48 -21.04
CA GLY A 14 -0.75 2.68 -21.00
C GLY A 14 -0.42 1.23 -21.34
N GLY A 15 -1.20 0.32 -20.84
CA GLY A 15 -1.05 -1.11 -21.07
C GLY A 15 -2.36 -1.86 -20.92
N MET A 16 -2.30 -3.16 -21.18
CA MET A 16 -3.39 -4.09 -20.93
C MET A 16 -2.94 -5.20 -19.99
N LEU A 17 -3.83 -5.62 -19.12
CA LEU A 17 -3.66 -6.74 -18.22
C LEU A 17 -4.60 -7.85 -18.65
N ASP A 18 -4.07 -9.06 -18.79
CA ASP A 18 -4.86 -10.25 -19.09
C ASP A 18 -5.59 -10.74 -17.84
N ALA A 19 -6.76 -11.37 -18.02
CA ALA A 19 -7.48 -11.98 -16.91
C ALA A 19 -6.61 -13.01 -16.17
N GLY A 20 -6.64 -12.95 -14.85
CA GLY A 20 -5.85 -13.81 -13.99
C GLY A 20 -4.38 -13.42 -13.87
N PHE A 21 -3.96 -12.28 -14.43
CA PHE A 21 -2.61 -11.76 -14.19
C PHE A 21 -2.44 -11.41 -12.71
N VAL A 22 -1.37 -11.91 -12.12
CA VAL A 22 -0.90 -11.61 -10.75
C VAL A 22 0.58 -11.29 -10.82
N GLY A 23 0.99 -10.18 -10.24
CA GLY A 23 2.39 -9.76 -10.28
C GLY A 23 2.55 -8.26 -10.11
N GLN A 24 3.70 -7.75 -10.49
CA GLN A 24 4.01 -6.32 -10.39
C GLN A 24 4.62 -5.79 -11.69
N ILE A 25 4.40 -4.50 -11.96
CA ILE A 25 5.00 -3.78 -13.06
C ILE A 25 5.61 -2.51 -12.46
N THR A 26 6.93 -2.39 -12.49
CA THR A 26 7.65 -1.23 -11.96
C THR A 26 8.11 -0.33 -13.09
N TYR A 27 7.72 0.94 -13.03
CA TYR A 27 8.18 2.01 -13.92
C TYR A 27 9.24 2.81 -13.20
N THR A 28 10.45 2.84 -13.77
CA THR A 28 11.56 3.65 -13.27
C THR A 28 11.66 4.91 -14.10
N ILE A 29 11.48 6.06 -13.48
CA ILE A 29 11.36 7.36 -14.13
C ILE A 29 12.47 8.27 -13.58
N SER A 30 13.37 8.73 -14.44
CA SER A 30 14.34 9.74 -14.08
C SER A 30 13.68 11.11 -14.12
N LEU A 31 13.68 11.82 -13.01
CA LEU A 31 13.20 13.19 -12.93
C LEU A 31 14.29 14.12 -13.49
N ASP A 32 13.96 14.83 -14.57
CA ASP A 32 14.89 15.67 -15.33
C ASP A 32 15.21 17.02 -14.65
N GLN A 33 14.44 17.37 -13.64
CA GLN A 33 14.60 18.57 -12.83
C GLN A 33 14.02 18.37 -11.42
N VAL A 34 14.10 19.38 -10.57
CA VAL A 34 13.46 19.35 -9.25
C VAL A 34 12.01 19.81 -9.37
N TYR A 35 11.12 19.09 -8.72
CA TYR A 35 9.71 19.42 -8.61
C TYR A 35 9.36 19.65 -7.15
N ASP A 36 8.48 20.59 -6.84
CA ASP A 36 7.97 20.84 -5.48
C ASP A 36 6.56 20.29 -5.27
N GLU A 37 5.92 19.85 -6.34
CA GLU A 37 4.65 19.13 -6.32
C GLU A 37 4.67 18.01 -7.35
N LEU A 38 4.00 16.91 -7.03
CA LEU A 38 3.92 15.73 -7.90
C LEU A 38 2.49 15.16 -7.87
N ASP A 39 2.04 14.69 -9.02
CA ASP A 39 0.81 13.93 -9.19
C ASP A 39 1.12 12.64 -9.94
N ILE A 40 0.93 11.51 -9.27
CA ILE A 40 1.00 10.18 -9.86
C ILE A 40 -0.44 9.70 -10.03
N HIS A 41 -0.95 9.80 -11.25
CA HIS A 41 -2.30 9.41 -11.60
C HIS A 41 -2.32 8.03 -12.23
N PHE A 42 -3.05 7.10 -11.62
CA PHE A 42 -3.27 5.76 -12.14
C PHE A 42 -4.76 5.51 -12.35
N SER A 43 -5.11 5.01 -13.51
CA SER A 43 -6.48 4.61 -13.82
C SER A 43 -6.53 3.27 -14.56
N PHE A 44 -7.60 2.52 -14.35
CA PHE A 44 -7.93 1.31 -15.12
C PHE A 44 -9.44 1.25 -15.37
N ASP A 45 -9.83 0.57 -16.43
CA ASP A 45 -11.17 0.73 -16.98
C ASP A 45 -12.26 0.00 -16.19
N LYS A 46 -12.00 -1.15 -15.56
CA LYS A 46 -13.07 -1.92 -14.93
C LYS A 46 -12.62 -2.73 -13.72
N ARG A 47 -13.31 -2.51 -12.60
CA ARG A 47 -13.03 -3.19 -11.34
C ARG A 47 -13.90 -4.42 -11.11
N LEU A 48 -15.20 -4.35 -11.41
CA LEU A 48 -16.21 -5.37 -11.12
C LEU A 48 -16.85 -5.86 -12.41
N TYR A 49 -17.37 -7.09 -12.39
CA TYR A 49 -18.25 -7.54 -13.44
C TYR A 49 -19.55 -6.73 -13.44
N SER A 50 -20.07 -6.43 -14.62
CA SER A 50 -21.42 -5.92 -14.81
C SER A 50 -22.37 -7.08 -15.08
N GLU A 51 -23.67 -6.83 -14.96
CA GLU A 51 -24.71 -7.83 -15.30
C GLU A 51 -24.52 -8.41 -16.71
N SER A 52 -24.08 -7.59 -17.67
CA SER A 52 -23.84 -8.02 -19.05
C SER A 52 -22.60 -8.90 -19.22
N ASP A 53 -21.66 -8.86 -18.29
CA ASP A 53 -20.44 -9.68 -18.33
C ASP A 53 -20.68 -11.09 -17.81
N VAL A 54 -21.68 -11.25 -16.93
CA VAL A 54 -21.93 -12.52 -16.22
C VAL A 54 -22.81 -13.42 -17.07
N THR A 55 -22.18 -14.09 -18.04
CA THR A 55 -22.82 -15.10 -18.88
C THR A 55 -22.82 -16.47 -18.22
N PRO A 56 -23.68 -17.42 -18.66
CA PRO A 56 -23.64 -18.80 -18.16
C PRO A 56 -22.27 -19.46 -18.32
N GLU A 57 -21.56 -19.17 -19.43
CA GLU A 57 -20.24 -19.70 -19.70
C GLU A 57 -19.19 -19.15 -18.72
N LEU A 58 -19.27 -17.86 -18.35
CA LEU A 58 -18.40 -17.26 -17.34
C LEU A 58 -18.67 -17.89 -15.98
N ILE A 59 -19.91 -18.07 -15.58
CA ILE A 59 -20.29 -18.70 -14.31
C ILE A 59 -19.68 -20.10 -14.21
N ASP A 60 -19.84 -20.93 -15.23
CA ASP A 60 -19.31 -22.29 -15.27
C ASP A 60 -17.78 -22.30 -15.19
N LYS A 61 -17.11 -21.43 -15.96
CA LYS A 61 -15.65 -21.26 -15.94
C LYS A 61 -15.15 -20.88 -14.55
N LEU A 62 -15.75 -19.87 -13.93
CA LEU A 62 -15.30 -19.37 -12.62
C LEU A 62 -15.58 -20.40 -11.52
N GLN A 63 -16.72 -21.07 -11.56
CA GLN A 63 -17.04 -22.13 -10.59
C GLN A 63 -16.04 -23.29 -10.68
N THR A 64 -15.69 -23.69 -11.91
CA THR A 64 -14.67 -24.72 -12.15
C THR A 64 -13.31 -24.28 -11.59
N LEU A 65 -12.90 -23.03 -11.81
CA LEU A 65 -11.64 -22.49 -11.29
C LEU A 65 -11.63 -22.41 -9.75
N CYS A 66 -12.71 -21.96 -9.14
CA CYS A 66 -12.84 -21.89 -7.68
C CYS A 66 -12.76 -23.28 -7.03
N THR A 67 -13.45 -24.27 -7.61
CA THR A 67 -13.37 -25.65 -7.14
C THR A 67 -11.94 -26.22 -7.28
N ALA A 68 -11.29 -25.98 -8.41
CA ALA A 68 -9.96 -26.52 -8.66
C ALA A 68 -8.88 -25.86 -7.79
N LYS A 69 -8.97 -24.54 -7.52
CA LYS A 69 -7.95 -23.78 -6.80
C LYS A 69 -8.13 -23.78 -5.28
N TYR A 70 -9.39 -23.74 -4.83
CA TYR A 70 -9.73 -23.52 -3.41
C TYR A 70 -10.51 -24.69 -2.79
N ASP A 71 -10.70 -25.81 -3.52
CA ASP A 71 -11.55 -26.92 -3.09
C ASP A 71 -12.97 -26.44 -2.69
N ALA A 72 -13.41 -25.36 -3.35
CA ALA A 72 -14.69 -24.73 -3.05
C ALA A 72 -15.87 -25.62 -3.49
N PRO A 73 -16.96 -25.69 -2.72
CA PRO A 73 -18.14 -26.42 -3.13
C PRO A 73 -18.77 -25.79 -4.38
N THR A 74 -19.57 -26.58 -5.11
CA THR A 74 -20.38 -26.05 -6.19
C THR A 74 -21.57 -25.28 -5.59
N TYR A 75 -21.66 -24.00 -5.88
CA TYR A 75 -22.74 -23.13 -5.42
C TYR A 75 -23.93 -23.17 -6.38
N PRO A 76 -25.17 -22.91 -5.92
CA PRO A 76 -26.30 -22.64 -6.79
C PRO A 76 -25.96 -21.47 -7.74
N VAL A 77 -26.38 -21.61 -9.01
CA VAL A 77 -26.02 -20.66 -10.08
C VAL A 77 -26.34 -19.21 -9.72
N GLU A 78 -27.51 -18.96 -9.16
CA GLU A 78 -27.94 -17.60 -8.82
C GLU A 78 -27.14 -17.03 -7.63
N GLU A 79 -26.83 -17.82 -6.63
CA GLU A 79 -26.00 -17.43 -5.50
C GLU A 79 -24.57 -17.10 -5.97
N PHE A 80 -23.98 -17.95 -6.80
CA PHE A 80 -22.66 -17.72 -7.34
C PHE A 80 -22.62 -16.50 -8.28
N ARG A 81 -23.71 -16.27 -9.04
CA ARG A 81 -23.88 -15.06 -9.84
C ARG A 81 -23.78 -13.78 -8.97
N GLN A 82 -24.43 -13.76 -7.81
CA GLN A 82 -24.36 -12.62 -6.89
C GLN A 82 -22.95 -12.44 -6.33
N THR A 83 -22.28 -13.54 -5.98
CA THR A 83 -20.86 -13.49 -5.56
C THR A 83 -19.98 -12.89 -6.66
N ILE A 84 -20.15 -13.30 -7.92
CA ILE A 84 -19.39 -12.72 -9.05
C ILE A 84 -19.61 -11.21 -9.15
N LEU A 85 -20.86 -10.76 -9.06
CA LEU A 85 -21.21 -9.34 -9.21
C LEU A 85 -20.73 -8.44 -8.07
N HIS A 86 -20.70 -8.95 -6.84
CA HIS A 86 -20.49 -8.12 -5.66
C HIS A 86 -19.12 -8.32 -4.98
N GLU A 87 -18.54 -9.51 -5.10
CA GLU A 87 -17.33 -9.84 -4.35
C GLU A 87 -16.09 -10.02 -5.24
N MET A 88 -16.25 -10.54 -6.46
CA MET A 88 -15.13 -10.71 -7.37
C MET A 88 -14.71 -9.36 -7.97
N LYS A 89 -13.46 -9.00 -7.79
CA LYS A 89 -12.93 -7.70 -8.22
C LYS A 89 -11.55 -7.82 -8.86
N THR A 90 -11.26 -6.92 -9.78
CA THR A 90 -9.87 -6.60 -10.15
C THR A 90 -9.26 -5.80 -9.00
N GLU A 91 -8.13 -6.26 -8.50
CA GLU A 91 -7.43 -5.66 -7.37
C GLU A 91 -6.02 -5.23 -7.78
N ILE A 92 -5.82 -3.93 -7.80
CA ILE A 92 -4.57 -3.30 -8.21
C ILE A 92 -4.24 -2.21 -7.19
N HIS A 93 -3.03 -2.22 -6.63
CA HIS A 93 -2.50 -1.14 -5.80
C HIS A 93 -1.45 -0.35 -6.57
N THR A 94 -1.17 0.86 -6.12
CA THR A 94 -0.12 1.70 -6.70
C THR A 94 0.80 2.15 -5.60
N MET A 95 2.09 1.82 -5.72
CA MET A 95 3.13 2.16 -4.76
C MET A 95 4.16 3.07 -5.43
N ALA A 96 4.73 4.00 -4.67
CA ALA A 96 5.77 4.91 -5.14
C ALA A 96 6.97 4.95 -4.19
N GLU A 97 8.15 5.00 -4.78
CA GLU A 97 9.43 5.18 -4.09
C GLU A 97 10.22 6.30 -4.79
N LEU A 98 10.88 7.14 -4.01
CA LEU A 98 11.78 8.19 -4.51
C LEU A 98 13.20 7.90 -4.00
N ASN A 99 14.13 7.65 -4.92
CA ASN A 99 15.51 7.28 -4.60
C ASN A 99 15.61 6.07 -3.66
N ASP A 100 14.76 5.07 -3.89
CA ASP A 100 14.57 3.84 -3.10
C ASP A 100 13.92 4.04 -1.71
N ASP A 101 13.53 5.25 -1.36
CA ASP A 101 12.74 5.51 -0.16
C ASP A 101 11.24 5.46 -0.48
N PHE A 102 10.48 4.74 0.34
CA PHE A 102 9.02 4.67 0.22
C PHE A 102 8.40 6.04 0.45
N ILE A 103 7.54 6.47 -0.49
CA ILE A 103 6.80 7.73 -0.39
C ILE A 103 5.27 7.56 -0.40
N GLY A 104 4.75 6.38 -0.70
CA GLY A 104 3.31 6.14 -0.59
C GLY A 104 2.83 4.88 -1.26
N CYS A 105 1.65 4.42 -0.83
CA CYS A 105 0.92 3.33 -1.45
C CYS A 105 -0.59 3.59 -1.36
N ILE A 106 -1.30 3.47 -2.48
CA ILE A 106 -2.77 3.50 -2.49
C ILE A 106 -3.29 2.08 -2.64
N HIS A 107 -3.86 1.58 -1.54
CA HIS A 107 -4.58 0.31 -1.48
C HIS A 107 -6.04 0.47 -1.91
N ARG A 108 -6.63 1.64 -1.65
CA ARG A 108 -8.05 1.90 -1.90
C ARG A 108 -8.45 1.55 -3.32
N GLN A 109 -9.49 0.72 -3.47
CA GLN A 109 -9.89 0.10 -4.73
C GLN A 109 -10.71 1.05 -5.62
N LEU A 110 -10.12 2.18 -6.01
CA LEU A 110 -10.69 3.12 -6.97
C LEU A 110 -10.10 2.84 -8.37
N THR A 111 -10.95 2.92 -9.40
CA THR A 111 -10.52 2.76 -10.80
C THR A 111 -9.77 3.98 -11.33
N ASP A 112 -9.87 5.09 -10.65
CA ASP A 112 -9.20 6.35 -10.94
C ASP A 112 -8.68 6.92 -9.62
N ARG A 113 -7.37 7.14 -9.51
CA ARG A 113 -6.73 7.53 -8.26
C ARG A 113 -5.47 8.34 -8.47
N HIS A 114 -5.23 9.26 -7.56
CA HIS A 114 -4.10 10.17 -7.54
C HIS A 114 -3.28 10.01 -6.27
N MET A 115 -1.97 9.87 -6.40
CA MET A 115 -1.02 10.13 -5.33
C MET A 115 -0.55 11.57 -5.53
N LEU A 116 -1.23 12.50 -4.89
CA LEU A 116 -0.99 13.93 -5.01
C LEU A 116 -0.13 14.41 -3.85
N TYR A 117 0.94 15.09 -4.19
CA TYR A 117 1.87 15.72 -3.25
C TYR A 117 1.94 17.19 -3.58
N THR A 118 1.44 18.02 -2.70
CA THR A 118 1.51 19.48 -2.79
C THR A 118 2.07 20.06 -1.49
N LYS A 119 2.35 21.35 -1.47
CA LYS A 119 2.81 22.04 -0.25
C LYS A 119 1.78 22.02 0.88
N GLU A 120 0.51 21.94 0.53
CA GLU A 120 -0.59 22.05 1.48
C GLU A 120 -1.27 20.71 1.76
N PHE A 121 -1.11 19.74 0.86
CA PHE A 121 -1.86 18.48 0.90
C PHE A 121 -1.04 17.32 0.36
N THR A 122 -1.13 16.18 1.03
CA THR A 122 -0.64 14.89 0.57
C THR A 122 -1.77 13.88 0.63
N SER A 123 -1.97 13.11 -0.44
CA SER A 123 -3.01 12.09 -0.51
C SER A 123 -2.87 11.06 0.63
N ASP A 124 -4.00 10.49 1.04
CA ASP A 124 -4.01 9.38 1.99
C ASP A 124 -3.16 8.22 1.46
N GLY A 125 -2.49 7.50 2.35
CA GLY A 125 -1.54 6.45 2.01
C GLY A 125 -0.15 6.96 1.60
N CYS A 126 0.07 8.28 1.53
CA CYS A 126 1.31 8.92 1.08
C CYS A 126 2.01 9.68 2.19
N LEU A 127 3.35 9.75 2.10
CA LEU A 127 4.22 10.51 3.01
C LEU A 127 4.57 11.85 2.38
N ALA A 128 4.36 12.95 3.11
CA ALA A 128 4.70 14.28 2.63
C ALA A 128 6.17 14.39 2.24
N GLN A 129 6.44 15.07 1.14
CA GLN A 129 7.76 15.31 0.59
C GLN A 129 7.94 16.81 0.33
N ASP A 130 9.10 17.36 0.62
CA ASP A 130 9.42 18.76 0.33
C ASP A 130 9.72 18.99 -1.14
N THR A 131 10.41 18.04 -1.77
CA THR A 131 10.82 18.12 -3.18
C THR A 131 11.00 16.73 -3.78
N PHE A 132 10.91 16.66 -5.11
CA PHE A 132 11.09 15.44 -5.90
C PHE A 132 12.22 15.64 -6.89
N SER A 133 13.27 14.83 -6.79
CA SER A 133 14.40 14.80 -7.71
C SER A 133 15.07 13.43 -7.69
N GLY A 134 15.76 13.06 -8.76
CA GLY A 134 16.45 11.78 -8.88
C GLY A 134 15.60 10.73 -9.57
N VAL A 135 15.41 9.56 -8.97
CA VAL A 135 14.71 8.42 -9.55
C VAL A 135 13.41 8.15 -8.81
N LEU A 136 12.30 8.29 -9.53
CA LEU A 136 10.97 7.90 -9.08
C LEU A 136 10.67 6.49 -9.60
N LYS A 137 10.32 5.57 -8.72
CA LYS A 137 9.77 4.27 -9.07
C LYS A 137 8.27 4.25 -8.76
N VAL A 138 7.47 3.85 -9.74
CA VAL A 138 6.04 3.63 -9.54
C VAL A 138 5.75 2.17 -9.84
N THR A 139 5.31 1.43 -8.84
CA THR A 139 5.00 0.02 -8.95
C THR A 139 3.49 -0.20 -8.92
N VAL A 140 2.98 -0.81 -9.98
CA VAL A 140 1.61 -1.29 -10.08
C VAL A 140 1.60 -2.72 -9.57
N LEU A 141 1.01 -2.95 -8.40
CA LEU A 141 0.88 -4.24 -7.76
C LEU A 141 -0.47 -4.84 -8.15
N VAL A 142 -0.46 -5.96 -8.84
CA VAL A 142 -1.67 -6.60 -9.38
C VAL A 142 -1.93 -7.89 -8.62
N PHE A 143 -2.96 -7.92 -7.81
CA PHE A 143 -3.35 -9.07 -7.01
C PHE A 143 -4.38 -9.95 -7.72
N ASN A 144 -5.21 -9.35 -8.55
CA ASN A 144 -6.19 -10.06 -9.37
C ASN A 144 -6.66 -9.21 -10.55
N VAL A 145 -6.92 -9.85 -11.68
CA VAL A 145 -7.56 -9.25 -12.88
C VAL A 145 -8.70 -10.16 -13.31
N LEU A 146 -9.90 -9.63 -13.34
CA LEU A 146 -11.12 -10.41 -13.64
C LEU A 146 -11.40 -10.55 -15.14
N LEU A 147 -11.20 -9.47 -15.90
CA LEU A 147 -11.59 -9.36 -17.29
C LEU A 147 -10.37 -9.28 -18.18
N ASP A 148 -10.42 -9.98 -19.30
CA ASP A 148 -9.45 -9.82 -20.37
C ASP A 148 -9.43 -8.37 -20.85
N ASN A 149 -8.24 -7.91 -21.24
CA ASN A 149 -8.04 -6.57 -21.80
C ASN A 149 -8.38 -5.43 -20.83
N THR A 150 -8.21 -5.64 -19.51
CA THR A 150 -8.27 -4.54 -18.56
C THR A 150 -7.19 -3.52 -18.89
N GLN A 151 -7.60 -2.37 -19.40
CA GLN A 151 -6.69 -1.30 -19.79
C GLN A 151 -6.35 -0.44 -18.59
N TYR A 152 -5.09 -0.01 -18.50
CA TYR A 152 -4.66 0.95 -17.49
C TYR A 152 -3.85 2.08 -18.12
N THR A 153 -3.81 3.19 -17.42
CA THR A 153 -2.95 4.33 -17.72
C THR A 153 -2.27 4.80 -16.44
N LEU A 154 -0.97 5.04 -16.53
CA LEU A 154 -0.18 5.72 -15.52
C LEU A 154 0.34 7.03 -16.10
N THR A 155 0.08 8.15 -15.44
CA THR A 155 0.61 9.46 -15.79
C THR A 155 1.31 10.05 -14.56
N VAL A 156 2.50 10.59 -14.75
CA VAL A 156 3.22 11.36 -13.74
C VAL A 156 3.36 12.79 -14.23
N SER A 157 2.95 13.73 -13.42
CA SER A 157 3.04 15.16 -13.68
C SER A 157 3.59 15.89 -12.47
N GLY A 158 4.32 16.98 -12.66
CA GLY A 158 4.90 17.73 -11.56
C GLY A 158 4.96 19.22 -11.81
N HIS A 159 5.06 20.00 -10.74
CA HIS A 159 5.30 21.43 -10.79
C HIS A 159 6.80 21.70 -10.64
N PRO A 160 7.49 22.20 -11.67
CA PRO A 160 8.95 22.36 -11.64
C PRO A 160 9.36 23.59 -10.80
N VAL A 161 10.43 23.43 -10.04
CA VAL A 161 11.05 24.51 -9.24
C VAL A 161 12.16 25.16 -10.03
N GLY A 162 11.82 26.00 -11.03
CA GLY A 162 12.80 26.78 -11.76
C GLY A 162 13.90 25.99 -12.49
N GLN A 163 14.55 26.62 -13.47
CA GLN A 163 15.72 26.01 -14.14
C GLN A 163 16.92 26.14 -13.21
N GLY A 164 17.58 25.03 -12.82
CA GLY A 164 18.88 25.19 -12.22
C GLY A 164 19.50 24.07 -11.40
N VAL A 165 18.82 22.99 -11.09
CA VAL A 165 19.50 21.84 -10.46
C VAL A 165 19.41 20.66 -11.41
N ILE A 166 20.51 20.42 -12.14
CA ILE A 166 20.67 19.17 -12.89
C ILE A 166 20.72 18.06 -11.84
N ALA A 167 19.73 17.15 -11.89
CA ALA A 167 19.80 15.91 -11.13
C ALA A 167 21.19 15.28 -11.35
N PRO A 168 21.83 14.73 -10.31
CA PRO A 168 23.11 14.08 -10.50
C PRO A 168 22.97 13.04 -11.60
N ASN A 169 23.94 13.02 -12.53
CA ASN A 169 24.01 12.03 -13.60
C ASN A 169 24.04 10.65 -12.95
N PHE A 170 22.88 10.03 -12.83
CA PHE A 170 22.78 8.64 -12.42
C PHE A 170 23.35 7.80 -13.57
N ASN A 171 24.56 7.33 -13.41
CA ASN A 171 25.09 6.27 -14.25
C ASN A 171 24.27 5.01 -13.96
N LEU A 172 23.30 4.71 -14.80
CA LEU A 172 22.45 3.48 -14.71
C LEU A 172 23.29 2.19 -14.57
N MET A 173 24.58 2.25 -14.88
CA MET A 173 25.51 1.13 -14.78
C MET A 173 26.04 0.87 -13.37
N ASP A 174 25.94 1.84 -12.45
CA ASP A 174 26.44 1.67 -11.08
C ASP A 174 25.39 1.06 -10.11
N THR A 175 24.15 0.96 -10.52
CA THR A 175 23.07 0.40 -9.69
C THR A 175 22.84 -1.10 -9.90
N VAL A 176 23.57 -1.75 -10.81
CA VAL A 176 23.62 -3.21 -10.85
C VAL A 176 24.77 -3.70 -9.94
N LYS A 177 24.85 -3.21 -8.73
CA LYS A 177 25.37 -4.02 -7.64
C LYS A 177 24.25 -4.95 -7.22
N THR A 178 24.28 -6.15 -7.78
CA THR A 178 23.69 -7.34 -7.18
C THR A 178 24.34 -7.55 -5.80
N GLY A 179 24.03 -6.66 -4.88
CA GLY A 179 24.24 -6.88 -3.47
C GLY A 179 23.07 -7.70 -2.96
N VAL A 180 23.00 -8.95 -3.36
CA VAL A 180 22.61 -9.98 -2.42
C VAL A 180 23.75 -10.00 -1.41
N GLU A 181 23.81 -9.03 -0.52
CA GLU A 181 24.34 -9.27 0.79
C GLU A 181 23.38 -10.33 1.35
N ASN A 182 23.84 -11.57 1.29
CA ASN A 182 23.37 -12.59 2.18
C ASN A 182 23.45 -11.94 3.57
N VAL A 183 22.36 -11.41 4.06
CA VAL A 183 22.12 -11.37 5.48
C VAL A 183 22.11 -12.84 5.82
N GLU A 184 23.30 -13.35 6.17
CA GLU A 184 23.39 -14.61 6.87
C GLU A 184 22.34 -14.48 7.94
N ALA A 185 21.33 -15.31 7.86
CA ALA A 185 20.40 -15.53 8.93
C ALA A 185 21.29 -15.92 10.12
N SER A 186 21.73 -14.87 10.84
CA SER A 186 22.49 -15.06 12.06
C SER A 186 21.55 -15.76 12.99
N ASP A 187 21.77 -17.03 13.03
CA ASP A 187 21.61 -17.88 14.17
C ASP A 187 20.29 -17.78 14.92
N ALA A 188 19.57 -18.84 14.63
CA ALA A 188 18.95 -19.59 15.67
C ALA A 188 17.98 -18.78 16.53
N ILE A 189 16.75 -19.05 16.33
CA ILE A 189 15.90 -19.30 17.48
C ILE A 189 16.67 -20.31 18.35
N SER A 190 17.62 -19.78 19.10
CA SER A 190 18.31 -20.48 20.16
C SER A 190 17.23 -21.02 21.09
N ALA A 191 17.28 -22.30 21.32
CA ALA A 191 16.45 -23.02 22.25
C ALA A 191 16.15 -22.14 23.46
N ALA A 192 14.85 -22.03 23.80
CA ALA A 192 14.34 -21.23 24.88
C ALA A 192 15.30 -21.21 26.07
N ASP A 193 15.80 -20.03 26.41
CA ASP A 193 16.65 -19.83 27.57
C ASP A 193 15.95 -20.43 28.79
N PRO A 194 16.52 -21.45 29.47
CA PRO A 194 15.92 -22.03 30.64
C PRO A 194 15.66 -21.03 31.79
N ALA A 195 16.34 -19.85 31.73
CA ALA A 195 16.11 -18.77 32.67
C ALA A 195 14.75 -18.06 32.49
N LEU A 196 14.13 -18.18 31.32
CA LEU A 196 12.78 -17.63 31.06
C LEU A 196 11.68 -18.47 31.74
N SER A 197 11.92 -19.74 32.01
CA SER A 197 10.93 -20.62 32.64
C SER A 197 10.82 -20.44 34.19
N ALA A 198 11.75 -19.70 34.80
CA ALA A 198 11.79 -19.48 36.25
C ALA A 198 11.40 -18.05 36.67
N ARG A 199 11.06 -17.15 35.73
CA ARG A 199 10.48 -15.87 36.11
C ARG A 199 9.06 -16.10 36.64
N ALA A 200 8.88 -15.92 37.92
CA ALA A 200 7.55 -15.79 38.48
C ALA A 200 6.82 -14.71 37.73
N VAL A 201 5.86 -15.10 36.91
CA VAL A 201 4.97 -14.16 36.21
C VAL A 201 4.17 -13.49 37.32
N THR A 202 4.58 -12.28 37.70
CA THR A 202 3.75 -11.43 38.54
C THR A 202 2.54 -11.08 37.70
N VAL A 203 1.39 -11.70 37.99
CA VAL A 203 0.14 -11.36 37.28
C VAL A 203 -0.12 -9.88 37.55
N PRO A 204 -0.19 -9.02 36.52
CA PRO A 204 -0.47 -7.61 36.71
C PRO A 204 -1.82 -7.46 37.44
N THR A 205 -1.89 -6.57 38.39
CA THR A 205 -3.15 -6.24 39.08
C THR A 205 -4.09 -5.41 38.18
N HIS A 206 -3.58 -4.91 37.05
CA HIS A 206 -4.33 -4.17 36.04
C HIS A 206 -4.01 -4.73 34.67
N PHE A 207 -5.04 -5.07 33.93
CA PHE A 207 -4.93 -5.44 32.52
C PHE A 207 -4.99 -4.17 31.65
N LYS A 208 -4.11 -4.09 30.63
CA LYS A 208 -4.21 -3.07 29.59
C LYS A 208 -5.12 -3.57 28.49
N ARG A 209 -5.96 -2.68 27.97
CA ARG A 209 -6.78 -2.93 26.79
C ARG A 209 -6.03 -2.48 25.55
N LEU A 210 -5.76 -3.42 24.64
CA LEU A 210 -5.02 -3.19 23.40
C LEU A 210 -5.91 -3.45 22.23
N GLU A 211 -5.79 -2.60 21.18
CA GLU A 211 -6.41 -2.79 19.88
C GLU A 211 -5.29 -2.87 18.83
N LEU A 212 -5.08 -4.05 18.24
CA LEU A 212 -3.85 -4.34 17.50
C LEU A 212 -4.01 -4.41 15.98
N HIS A 213 -5.23 -4.21 15.46
CA HIS A 213 -5.49 -4.30 14.03
C HIS A 213 -6.54 -3.26 13.61
N ASN A 214 -6.08 -2.14 13.08
CA ASN A 214 -6.94 -1.02 12.69
C ASN A 214 -6.53 -0.45 11.33
N HIS A 215 -7.55 -0.07 10.57
CA HIS A 215 -7.39 0.61 9.29
C HIS A 215 -8.03 1.98 9.31
N THR A 216 -7.42 2.92 8.60
CA THR A 216 -7.92 4.26 8.41
C THR A 216 -8.12 4.57 6.92
N VAL A 217 -8.50 5.80 6.60
CA VAL A 217 -8.55 6.29 5.21
C VAL A 217 -7.19 6.26 4.52
N GLU A 218 -6.09 6.05 5.28
CA GLU A 218 -4.75 5.87 4.69
C GLU A 218 -4.66 4.60 3.83
N SER A 219 -5.52 3.60 4.08
CA SER A 219 -5.67 2.43 3.23
C SER A 219 -7.12 2.22 2.80
N ASP A 220 -7.87 1.36 3.44
CA ASP A 220 -9.25 1.01 3.09
C ASP A 220 -10.25 1.19 4.23
N GLY A 221 -9.81 1.66 5.38
CA GLY A 221 -10.68 2.04 6.48
C GLY A 221 -11.56 3.26 6.14
N SER A 222 -12.58 3.50 6.94
CA SER A 222 -13.54 4.58 6.76
C SER A 222 -13.32 5.77 7.69
N LEU A 223 -12.57 5.59 8.78
CA LEU A 223 -12.27 6.63 9.75
C LEU A 223 -10.94 7.30 9.40
N THR A 224 -10.85 8.60 9.63
CA THR A 224 -9.57 9.31 9.63
C THR A 224 -8.72 8.89 10.81
N CYS A 225 -7.42 9.18 10.78
CA CYS A 225 -6.53 8.95 11.92
C CYS A 225 -7.04 9.64 13.20
N GLU A 226 -7.59 10.84 13.09
CA GLU A 226 -8.15 11.60 14.20
C GLU A 226 -9.40 10.92 14.76
N GLU A 227 -10.38 10.60 13.93
CA GLU A 227 -11.63 9.94 14.33
C GLU A 227 -11.38 8.59 15.00
N LEU A 228 -10.46 7.78 14.45
CA LEU A 228 -10.08 6.50 15.05
C LEU A 228 -9.44 6.70 16.43
N THR A 229 -8.49 7.62 16.55
CA THR A 229 -7.80 7.90 17.81
C THR A 229 -8.77 8.41 18.87
N GLU A 230 -9.67 9.34 18.53
CA GLU A 230 -10.71 9.84 19.43
C GLU A 230 -11.65 8.74 19.90
N TYR A 231 -12.10 7.89 18.99
CA TYR A 231 -12.99 6.77 19.30
C TYR A 231 -12.35 5.81 20.28
N LEU A 232 -11.09 5.37 20.02
CA LEU A 232 -10.39 4.42 20.87
C LEU A 232 -10.02 5.01 22.25
N ALA A 233 -9.64 6.29 22.30
CA ALA A 233 -9.38 6.98 23.55
C ALA A 233 -10.67 7.14 24.41
N ALA A 234 -11.81 7.44 23.78
CA ALA A 234 -13.11 7.52 24.45
C ALA A 234 -13.59 6.15 24.97
N ASP A 235 -13.22 5.07 24.30
CA ASP A 235 -13.52 3.70 24.70
C ASP A 235 -12.50 3.13 25.71
N HIS A 236 -11.60 3.97 26.24
CA HIS A 236 -10.59 3.61 27.25
C HIS A 236 -9.62 2.50 26.79
N VAL A 237 -9.23 2.52 25.52
CA VAL A 237 -8.13 1.70 25.02
C VAL A 237 -6.80 2.30 25.48
N ASP A 238 -5.91 1.48 26.06
CA ASP A 238 -4.62 1.96 26.58
C ASP A 238 -3.58 2.14 25.49
N ALA A 239 -3.59 1.26 24.46
CA ALA A 239 -2.72 1.37 23.30
C ALA A 239 -3.35 0.70 22.07
N PHE A 240 -3.04 1.25 20.89
CA PHE A 240 -3.53 0.70 19.63
C PHE A 240 -2.44 0.66 18.57
N ALA A 241 -2.54 -0.29 17.64
CA ALA A 241 -1.71 -0.34 16.47
C ALA A 241 -2.47 0.22 15.26
N ILE A 242 -1.80 1.11 14.52
CA ILE A 242 -2.25 1.48 13.17
C ILE A 242 -1.60 0.53 12.18
N THR A 243 -2.41 -0.15 11.37
CA THR A 243 -1.98 -1.24 10.51
C THR A 243 -2.54 -1.11 9.10
N ASP A 244 -2.55 0.10 8.57
CA ASP A 244 -2.97 0.36 7.20
C ASP A 244 -2.18 -0.46 6.19
N HIS A 245 -2.84 -0.90 5.10
CA HIS A 245 -2.25 -1.77 4.10
C HIS A 245 -1.11 -1.11 3.34
N ASN A 246 0.07 -1.73 3.39
CA ASN A 246 1.28 -1.35 2.64
C ASN A 246 1.68 0.12 2.78
N THR A 247 1.28 0.78 3.85
CA THR A 247 1.67 2.17 4.14
C THR A 247 1.91 2.39 5.62
N THR A 248 2.73 3.37 5.93
CA THR A 248 3.00 3.85 7.29
C THR A 248 2.61 5.32 7.46
N SER A 249 1.87 5.89 6.49
CA SER A 249 1.52 7.32 6.47
C SER A 249 0.67 7.77 7.66
N GLY A 250 -0.19 6.90 8.17
CA GLY A 250 -1.01 7.17 9.36
C GLY A 250 -0.22 7.36 10.64
N GLN A 251 0.96 6.74 10.76
CA GLN A 251 1.79 6.78 11.97
C GLN A 251 2.18 8.23 12.32
N ALA A 252 2.82 8.94 11.40
CA ALA A 252 3.25 10.33 11.63
C ALA A 252 2.08 11.29 11.88
N LYS A 253 0.92 11.04 11.25
CA LYS A 253 -0.30 11.82 11.47
C LYS A 253 -0.81 11.63 12.90
N ILE A 254 -0.83 10.37 13.39
CA ILE A 254 -1.29 10.04 14.74
C ILE A 254 -0.29 10.53 15.79
N GLU A 255 1.02 10.37 15.59
CA GLU A 255 2.04 10.90 16.50
C GLU A 255 1.85 12.40 16.73
N LYS A 256 1.73 13.17 15.66
CA LYS A 256 1.45 14.60 15.73
C LYS A 256 0.15 14.90 16.48
N LEU A 257 -0.91 14.14 16.21
CA LEU A 257 -2.20 14.28 16.89
C LEU A 257 -2.09 14.04 18.40
N LEU A 258 -1.36 12.97 18.81
CA LEU A 258 -1.13 12.64 20.21
C LEU A 258 -0.32 13.72 20.93
N GLU A 259 0.68 14.32 20.26
CA GLU A 259 1.45 15.44 20.79
C GLU A 259 0.59 16.70 20.98
N GLU A 260 -0.29 17.02 20.04
CA GLU A 260 -1.13 18.21 20.06
C GLU A 260 -2.32 18.09 21.03
N LYS A 261 -2.99 16.96 21.06
CA LYS A 261 -4.26 16.73 21.76
C LYS A 261 -4.07 16.07 23.13
N HIS A 262 -2.93 15.44 23.40
CA HIS A 262 -2.62 14.75 24.66
C HIS A 262 -3.64 13.66 25.05
N TYR A 263 -4.11 12.87 24.08
CA TYR A 263 -4.98 11.73 24.36
C TYR A 263 -4.28 10.71 25.27
N PRO A 264 -4.97 10.09 26.25
CA PRO A 264 -4.39 9.11 27.16
C PRO A 264 -4.31 7.70 26.52
N ILE A 265 -3.72 7.60 25.34
CA ILE A 265 -3.60 6.37 24.57
C ILE A 265 -2.21 6.32 23.92
N GLU A 266 -1.61 5.13 23.84
CA GLU A 266 -0.30 4.93 23.23
C GLU A 266 -0.44 4.39 21.80
N LEU A 267 0.41 4.87 20.88
CA LEU A 267 0.48 4.35 19.50
C LEU A 267 1.53 3.24 19.40
N ILE A 268 1.13 2.13 18.79
CA ILE A 268 2.02 1.05 18.35
C ILE A 268 2.14 1.18 16.82
N HIS A 269 3.35 1.39 16.31
CA HIS A 269 3.60 1.44 14.89
C HIS A 269 3.38 0.07 14.26
N GLY A 270 2.55 -0.01 13.24
CA GLY A 270 2.25 -1.25 12.54
C GLY A 270 1.97 -1.02 11.07
N MET A 271 1.83 -2.10 10.36
CA MET A 271 1.40 -2.13 8.95
C MET A 271 0.84 -3.51 8.65
N GLU A 272 -0.24 -3.59 7.91
CA GLU A 272 -0.67 -4.85 7.33
C GLU A 272 -0.03 -5.00 5.94
N TYR A 273 0.90 -5.93 5.85
CA TYR A 273 1.61 -6.21 4.61
C TYR A 273 0.76 -7.11 3.73
N THR A 274 0.21 -6.56 2.65
CA THR A 274 -0.60 -7.31 1.68
C THR A 274 0.33 -8.06 0.72
N THR A 275 0.18 -9.38 0.64
CA THR A 275 0.92 -10.25 -0.27
C THR A 275 -0.01 -10.91 -1.28
N TYR A 276 0.54 -11.62 -2.27
CA TYR A 276 -0.25 -12.40 -3.23
C TYR A 276 -0.96 -13.61 -2.61
N PHE A 277 -0.63 -13.98 -1.38
CA PHE A 277 -1.16 -15.15 -0.68
C PHE A 277 -1.95 -14.80 0.58
N GLY A 278 -2.08 -13.53 0.91
CA GLY A 278 -2.78 -13.05 2.10
C GLY A 278 -2.06 -11.90 2.76
N HIS A 279 -2.41 -11.63 4.00
CA HIS A 279 -1.95 -10.45 4.73
C HIS A 279 -1.09 -10.86 5.92
N ILE A 280 -0.06 -10.06 6.20
CA ILE A 280 0.85 -10.25 7.34
C ILE A 280 0.77 -9.00 8.21
N LEU A 281 0.32 -9.18 9.45
CA LEU A 281 0.26 -8.10 10.41
C LEU A 281 1.66 -7.86 11.00
N CYS A 282 2.24 -6.71 10.71
CA CYS A 282 3.53 -6.26 11.22
C CYS A 282 3.31 -5.28 12.36
N LEU A 283 3.84 -5.56 13.55
CA LEU A 283 3.69 -4.71 14.73
C LEU A 283 5.04 -4.25 15.27
N ASN A 284 5.04 -3.12 15.97
CA ASN A 284 6.23 -2.51 16.57
C ASN A 284 7.32 -2.19 15.53
N LEU A 285 6.90 -1.64 14.41
CA LEU A 285 7.80 -1.26 13.33
C LEU A 285 8.64 -0.05 13.71
N THR A 286 9.93 -0.08 13.36
CA THR A 286 10.84 1.07 13.48
C THR A 286 11.06 1.77 12.15
N LYS A 287 10.61 1.15 11.04
CA LYS A 287 10.69 1.68 9.68
C LYS A 287 9.71 0.92 8.78
N TYR A 288 9.43 1.50 7.61
CA TYR A 288 8.68 0.82 6.56
C TYR A 288 9.31 -0.53 6.17
N VAL A 289 8.47 -1.52 5.92
CA VAL A 289 8.91 -2.84 5.39
C VAL A 289 8.81 -2.79 3.87
N PRO A 290 9.93 -2.76 3.14
CA PRO A 290 9.91 -2.68 1.67
C PRO A 290 9.18 -3.86 1.04
N TRP A 291 8.48 -3.62 -0.08
CA TRP A 291 7.68 -4.63 -0.77
C TRP A 291 8.47 -5.92 -1.11
N ASN A 292 9.72 -5.78 -1.50
CA ASN A 292 10.58 -6.90 -1.87
C ASN A 292 11.30 -7.58 -0.69
N SER A 293 11.03 -7.19 0.55
CA SER A 293 11.65 -7.77 1.74
C SER A 293 11.09 -9.13 2.13
N ILE A 294 9.91 -9.47 1.62
CA ILE A 294 9.21 -10.73 1.89
C ILE A 294 9.10 -11.50 0.59
N ASP A 295 9.44 -12.79 0.63
CA ASP A 295 9.26 -13.67 -0.53
C ASP A 295 7.76 -13.77 -0.85
N GLN A 296 7.41 -13.41 -2.09
CA GLN A 296 6.04 -13.41 -2.58
C GLN A 296 5.63 -14.74 -3.23
N HIS A 297 6.52 -15.77 -3.23
CA HIS A 297 6.31 -17.06 -3.87
C HIS A 297 6.12 -18.22 -2.91
#